data_912d1cc80aa2415707b59b8d1b73ece6
#
_entry.id   912d1cc80aa2415707b59b8d1b73ece6
#
_cell.length_a   1.000
_cell.length_b   1.000
_cell.length_c   1.000
_cell.angle_alpha   90.00
_cell.angle_beta   90.00
_cell.angle_gamma   90.00
#
_symmetry.space_group_name_H-M   'P 1'
#
loop_
_entity.id
_entity.type
_entity.pdbx_description
1 polymer ?
#
loop_
_entity_poly.entity_id
_entity_poly.type
_entity_poly.pdbx_seq_one_letter_code
_entity_poly.pdbx_strand_id
1 'polypeptide(L)'
;MQRGMRGFTVLEITMVIAIIAVLCSIAIPNLLRGRMNSGEVVVLSSCQTIGKACQNFYSYVQPHTYPNDLAQLANSNPAYIDSLLGSGVKEGYQFLYTRLDPDHYTLAAQPLNPGWTGNRYFFLDESGVLRARSGQAAGLGDPPVE
;
A
#
# COMPACT_ATOMS: atom_id res chain seq x y z
N MET A 1 43.53 -40.25 -23.91
CA MET A 1 42.27 -39.76 -24.47
C MET A 1 42.10 -38.29 -24.07
N GLN A 2 42.37 -37.33 -24.96
CA GLN A 2 42.10 -35.92 -24.69
C GLN A 2 40.62 -35.67 -25.02
N ARG A 3 39.84 -35.35 -24.02
CA ARG A 3 38.47 -34.83 -24.19
C ARG A 3 38.60 -33.41 -24.75
N GLY A 4 38.28 -33.24 -26.02
CA GLY A 4 38.22 -31.93 -26.66
C GLY A 4 37.21 -31.05 -25.90
N MET A 5 37.67 -29.97 -25.25
CA MET A 5 36.83 -28.93 -24.69
C MET A 5 36.15 -28.20 -25.84
N ARG A 6 34.83 -28.44 -26.04
CA ARG A 6 34.02 -27.67 -26.99
C ARG A 6 33.82 -26.30 -26.40
N GLY A 7 34.43 -25.27 -26.96
CA GLY A 7 34.17 -23.89 -26.60
C GLY A 7 32.83 -23.46 -27.19
N PHE A 8 32.11 -22.58 -26.45
CA PHE A 8 30.88 -21.95 -26.93
C PHE A 8 31.17 -21.02 -28.11
N THR A 9 30.28 -21.01 -29.08
CA THR A 9 30.37 -20.08 -30.21
C THR A 9 29.72 -18.74 -29.84
N VAL A 10 30.22 -17.65 -30.44
CA VAL A 10 29.63 -16.31 -30.27
C VAL A 10 28.16 -16.30 -30.72
N LEU A 11 27.86 -17.05 -31.81
CA LEU A 11 26.49 -17.18 -32.32
C LEU A 11 25.55 -17.81 -31.27
N GLU A 12 26.03 -18.86 -30.58
CA GLU A 12 25.22 -19.54 -29.54
C GLU A 12 24.90 -18.64 -28.38
N ILE A 13 25.86 -17.86 -27.91
CA ILE A 13 25.62 -16.88 -26.82
C ILE A 13 24.69 -15.76 -27.29
N THR A 14 24.87 -15.22 -28.49
CA THR A 14 23.98 -14.13 -28.99
C THR A 14 22.54 -14.61 -29.17
N MET A 15 22.33 -15.86 -29.60
CA MET A 15 20.99 -16.45 -29.70
C MET A 15 20.33 -16.60 -28.33
N VAL A 16 21.08 -17.06 -27.33
CA VAL A 16 20.56 -17.17 -25.94
C VAL A 16 20.18 -15.81 -25.37
N ILE A 17 21.04 -14.79 -25.53
CA ILE A 17 20.73 -13.42 -25.05
C ILE A 17 19.51 -12.87 -25.77
N ALA A 18 19.32 -13.09 -27.05
CA ALA A 18 18.14 -12.64 -27.79
C ALA A 18 16.86 -13.27 -27.25
N ILE A 19 16.87 -14.57 -26.94
CA ILE A 19 15.72 -15.27 -26.36
C ILE A 19 15.41 -14.71 -24.96
N ILE A 20 16.41 -14.53 -24.11
CA ILE A 20 16.24 -13.96 -22.77
C ILE A 20 15.65 -12.54 -22.85
N ALA A 21 16.14 -11.69 -23.75
CA ALA A 21 15.63 -10.33 -23.93
C ALA A 21 14.13 -10.31 -24.28
N VAL A 22 13.69 -11.21 -25.18
CA VAL A 22 12.27 -11.34 -25.54
C VAL A 22 11.44 -11.80 -24.35
N LEU A 23 11.89 -12.79 -23.59
CA LEU A 23 11.18 -13.26 -22.39
C LEU A 23 11.09 -12.17 -21.32
N CYS A 24 12.17 -11.44 -21.05
CA CYS A 24 12.19 -10.32 -20.10
C CYS A 24 11.21 -9.20 -20.49
N SER A 25 11.06 -8.91 -21.78
CA SER A 25 10.16 -7.85 -22.25
C SER A 25 8.69 -8.11 -21.87
N ILE A 26 8.30 -9.36 -21.74
CA ILE A 26 6.95 -9.78 -21.33
C ILE A 26 6.86 -9.94 -19.79
N ALA A 27 7.90 -10.48 -19.16
CA ALA A 27 7.91 -10.83 -17.76
C ALA A 27 7.92 -9.58 -16.84
N ILE A 28 8.75 -8.58 -17.16
CA ILE A 28 8.95 -7.39 -16.32
C ILE A 28 7.66 -6.60 -16.10
N PRO A 29 6.89 -6.19 -17.13
CA PRO A 29 5.65 -5.44 -16.91
C PRO A 29 4.59 -6.24 -16.13
N ASN A 30 4.53 -7.56 -16.32
CA ASN A 30 3.58 -8.41 -15.58
C ASN A 30 3.97 -8.52 -14.09
N LEU A 31 5.27 -8.64 -13.79
CA LEU A 31 5.76 -8.67 -12.42
C LEU A 31 5.48 -7.34 -11.68
N LEU A 32 5.69 -6.21 -12.34
CA LEU A 32 5.40 -4.89 -11.76
C LEU A 32 3.92 -4.73 -11.43
N ARG A 33 3.02 -5.13 -12.31
CA ARG A 33 1.57 -5.11 -12.05
C ARG A 33 1.18 -6.02 -10.88
N GLY A 34 1.75 -7.22 -10.82
CA GLY A 34 1.52 -8.15 -9.71
C GLY A 34 1.95 -7.55 -8.37
N ARG A 35 3.12 -6.89 -8.33
CA ARG A 35 3.63 -6.23 -7.13
C ARG A 35 2.74 -5.05 -6.69
N MET A 36 2.28 -4.21 -7.62
CA MET A 36 1.36 -3.11 -7.32
C MET A 36 0.05 -3.64 -6.71
N ASN A 37 -0.57 -4.65 -7.32
CA ASN A 37 -1.81 -5.22 -6.83
C ASN A 37 -1.65 -5.80 -5.40
N SER A 38 -0.55 -6.50 -5.14
CA SER A 38 -0.27 -7.03 -3.79
C SER A 38 -0.09 -5.91 -2.77
N GLY A 39 0.61 -4.82 -3.12
CA GLY A 39 0.78 -3.65 -2.27
C GLY A 39 -0.55 -2.97 -1.96
N GLU A 40 -1.43 -2.79 -2.94
CA GLU A 40 -2.76 -2.19 -2.75
C GLU A 40 -3.64 -2.99 -1.78
N VAL A 41 -3.57 -4.33 -1.80
CA VAL A 41 -4.30 -5.19 -0.85
C VAL A 41 -3.79 -4.97 0.59
N VAL A 42 -2.48 -4.85 0.78
CA VAL A 42 -1.90 -4.55 2.10
C VAL A 42 -2.32 -3.17 2.59
N VAL A 43 -2.35 -2.18 1.71
CA VAL A 43 -2.81 -0.81 2.05
C VAL A 43 -4.29 -0.81 2.44
N LEU A 44 -5.14 -1.54 1.70
CA LEU A 44 -6.55 -1.69 2.02
C LEU A 44 -6.74 -2.28 3.42
N SER A 45 -6.05 -3.36 3.75
CA SER A 45 -6.09 -3.95 5.10
C SER A 45 -5.54 -3.01 6.17
N SER A 46 -4.53 -2.19 5.83
CA SER A 46 -3.97 -1.18 6.72
C SER A 46 -4.97 -0.06 7.03
N CYS A 47 -5.70 0.44 6.02
CA CYS A 47 -6.77 1.42 6.23
C CYS A 47 -7.86 0.87 7.16
N GLN A 48 -8.28 -0.39 6.96
CA GLN A 48 -9.25 -1.05 7.84
C GLN A 48 -8.72 -1.20 9.27
N THR A 49 -7.44 -1.51 9.43
CA THR A 49 -6.79 -1.64 10.74
C THR A 49 -6.78 -0.29 11.47
N ILE A 50 -6.40 0.78 10.77
CA ILE A 50 -6.43 2.14 11.33
C ILE A 50 -7.86 2.53 11.72
N GLY A 51 -8.85 2.28 10.86
CA GLY A 51 -10.25 2.58 11.16
C GLY A 51 -10.75 1.88 12.42
N LYS A 52 -10.47 0.58 12.56
CA LYS A 52 -10.80 -0.18 13.79
C LYS A 52 -10.06 0.35 15.02
N ALA A 53 -8.79 0.72 14.87
CA ALA A 53 -7.99 1.31 15.93
C ALA A 53 -8.56 2.66 16.38
N CYS A 54 -8.99 3.51 15.46
CA CYS A 54 -9.65 4.77 15.75
C CYS A 54 -10.96 4.58 16.53
N GLN A 55 -11.80 3.62 16.12
CA GLN A 55 -13.04 3.29 16.82
C GLN A 55 -12.80 2.74 18.22
N ASN A 56 -11.80 1.86 18.38
CA ASN A 56 -11.41 1.36 19.69
C ASN A 56 -10.89 2.47 20.58
N PHE A 57 -10.03 3.34 20.08
CA PHE A 57 -9.54 4.50 20.82
C PHE A 57 -10.67 5.40 21.28
N TYR A 58 -11.60 5.75 20.39
CA TYR A 58 -12.79 6.56 20.70
C TYR A 58 -13.64 5.93 21.81
N SER A 59 -13.80 4.60 21.81
CA SER A 59 -14.62 3.89 22.80
C SER A 59 -14.00 3.85 24.18
N TYR A 60 -12.65 3.81 24.28
CA TYR A 60 -11.95 3.63 25.55
C TYR A 60 -11.48 4.94 26.19
N VAL A 61 -11.29 6.01 25.41
CA VAL A 61 -10.81 7.31 25.91
C VAL A 61 -11.98 8.18 26.37
N GLN A 62 -11.82 8.84 27.54
CA GLN A 62 -12.81 9.77 28.07
C GLN A 62 -12.17 11.18 28.21
N PRO A 63 -12.82 12.26 27.75
CA PRO A 63 -14.08 12.27 26.96
C PRO A 63 -13.90 11.59 25.60
N HIS A 64 -14.95 11.01 25.03
CA HIS A 64 -14.89 10.35 23.74
C HIS A 64 -14.34 11.29 22.67
N THR A 65 -13.23 10.89 22.06
CA THR A 65 -12.59 11.65 20.99
C THR A 65 -11.72 10.74 20.13
N TYR A 66 -11.65 11.03 18.85
CA TYR A 66 -10.70 10.37 17.95
C TYR A 66 -9.26 10.82 18.25
N PRO A 67 -8.24 10.01 17.92
CA PRO A 67 -6.83 10.36 18.15
C PRO A 67 -6.44 11.63 17.36
N ASN A 68 -5.43 12.35 17.85
CA ASN A 68 -4.92 13.53 17.13
C ASN A 68 -4.16 13.17 15.87
N ASP A 69 -3.42 12.05 15.92
CA ASP A 69 -2.59 11.55 14.84
C ASP A 69 -2.41 10.03 14.94
N LEU A 70 -1.80 9.43 13.90
CA LEU A 70 -1.49 8.00 13.89
C LEU A 70 -0.43 7.61 14.93
N ALA A 71 0.49 8.52 15.25
CA ALA A 71 1.52 8.28 16.24
C ALA A 71 0.93 8.07 17.64
N GLN A 72 -0.16 8.75 17.97
CA GLN A 72 -0.88 8.56 19.23
C GLN A 72 -1.42 7.13 19.35
N LEU A 73 -1.94 6.54 18.26
CA LEU A 73 -2.40 5.15 18.23
C LEU A 73 -1.25 4.14 18.40
N ALA A 74 -0.10 4.43 17.81
CA ALA A 74 1.08 3.56 17.89
C ALA A 74 1.77 3.64 19.27
N ASN A 75 1.77 4.81 19.92
CA ASN A 75 2.43 5.04 21.20
C ASN A 75 1.53 4.80 22.43
N SER A 76 0.27 4.42 22.22
CA SER A 76 -0.66 4.06 23.29
C SER A 76 -0.20 2.78 24.01
N ASN A 77 -0.67 2.57 25.24
CA ASN A 77 -0.40 1.35 25.99
C ASN A 77 -1.71 0.70 26.46
N PRO A 78 -2.14 -0.42 25.85
CA PRO A 78 -1.51 -1.12 24.72
C PRO A 78 -1.59 -0.33 23.40
N ALA A 79 -0.64 -0.54 22.49
CA ALA A 79 -0.63 0.07 21.17
C ALA A 79 -1.81 -0.46 20.32
N TYR A 80 -2.50 0.45 19.61
CA TYR A 80 -3.62 0.08 18.73
C TYR A 80 -3.18 -0.27 17.32
N ILE A 81 -2.04 0.26 16.87
CA ILE A 81 -1.44 -0.02 15.56
C ILE A 81 0.08 -0.21 15.69
N ASP A 82 0.70 -0.78 14.66
CA ASP A 82 2.15 -0.93 14.61
C ASP A 82 2.85 0.43 14.38
N SER A 83 4.14 0.50 14.70
CA SER A 83 4.95 1.71 14.56
C SER A 83 5.12 2.18 13.12
N LEU A 84 5.07 1.24 12.14
CA LEU A 84 5.14 1.59 10.71
C LEU A 84 3.89 2.35 10.28
N LEU A 85 2.70 1.88 10.67
CA LEU A 85 1.46 2.63 10.43
C LEU A 85 1.44 3.95 11.19
N GLY A 86 1.98 3.98 12.42
CA GLY A 86 2.14 5.20 13.21
C GLY A 86 3.02 6.25 12.56
N SER A 87 3.99 5.87 11.75
CA SER A 87 4.82 6.80 10.96
C SER A 87 4.09 7.38 9.74
N GLY A 88 2.92 6.85 9.38
CA GLY A 88 2.13 7.30 8.24
C GLY A 88 2.66 6.82 6.88
N VAL A 89 3.62 5.88 6.83
CA VAL A 89 4.13 5.34 5.57
C VAL A 89 4.28 3.82 5.65
N LYS A 90 3.67 3.09 4.72
CA LYS A 90 3.79 1.64 4.61
C LYS A 90 3.55 1.18 3.17
N GLU A 91 4.32 0.19 2.69
CA GLU A 91 4.19 -0.42 1.36
C GLU A 91 4.17 0.58 0.19
N GLY A 92 4.94 1.68 0.30
CA GLY A 92 5.01 2.71 -0.72
C GLY A 92 3.77 3.61 -0.80
N TYR A 93 2.93 3.60 0.24
CA TYR A 93 1.80 4.50 0.42
C TYR A 93 2.01 5.43 1.61
N GLN A 94 1.50 6.64 1.49
CA GLN A 94 1.41 7.62 2.57
C GLN A 94 -0.02 7.64 3.10
N PHE A 95 -0.16 7.53 4.42
CA PHE A 95 -1.42 7.62 5.14
C PHE A 95 -1.54 9.00 5.76
N LEU A 96 -2.47 9.79 5.24
CA LEU A 96 -2.78 11.14 5.71
C LEU A 96 -4.01 11.04 6.62
N TYR A 97 -3.78 11.10 7.92
CA TYR A 97 -4.82 11.15 8.93
C TYR A 97 -5.08 12.59 9.35
N THR A 98 -6.33 12.99 9.41
CA THR A 98 -6.74 14.31 9.89
C THR A 98 -7.95 14.18 10.79
N ARG A 99 -7.84 14.59 12.04
CA ARG A 99 -8.97 14.76 12.92
C ARG A 99 -9.61 16.12 12.62
N LEU A 100 -10.90 16.11 12.28
CA LEU A 100 -11.66 17.32 11.98
C LEU A 100 -12.20 17.95 13.28
N ASP A 101 -12.75 17.10 14.15
CA ASP A 101 -13.26 17.44 15.46
C ASP A 101 -13.21 16.20 16.39
N PRO A 102 -13.69 16.25 17.66
CA PRO A 102 -13.67 15.08 18.54
C PRO A 102 -14.36 13.84 17.97
N ASP A 103 -15.42 14.01 17.17
CA ASP A 103 -16.29 12.94 16.66
C ASP A 103 -16.06 12.59 15.19
N HIS A 104 -15.22 13.35 14.47
CA HIS A 104 -14.99 13.15 13.04
C HIS A 104 -13.50 13.12 12.69
N TYR A 105 -13.15 12.20 11.79
CA TYR A 105 -11.82 12.12 11.21
C TYR A 105 -11.87 11.71 9.73
N THR A 106 -10.81 11.95 9.04
CA THR A 106 -10.57 11.43 7.69
C THR A 106 -9.22 10.76 7.60
N LEU A 107 -9.15 9.69 6.85
CA LEU A 107 -7.93 8.97 6.51
C LEU A 107 -7.85 8.84 5.00
N ALA A 108 -6.83 9.40 4.39
CA ALA A 108 -6.53 9.21 2.99
C ALA A 108 -5.23 8.41 2.84
N ALA A 109 -5.22 7.41 1.96
CA ALA A 109 -4.00 6.71 1.60
C ALA A 109 -3.70 6.94 0.12
N GLN A 110 -2.50 7.44 -0.16
CA GLN A 110 -2.05 7.78 -1.50
C GLN A 110 -0.72 7.12 -1.83
N PRO A 111 -0.51 6.64 -3.08
CA PRO A 111 0.75 6.06 -3.48
C PRO A 111 1.84 7.14 -3.53
N LEU A 112 3.02 6.84 -3.00
CA LEU A 112 4.19 7.75 -3.06
C LEU A 112 4.68 7.91 -4.50
N ASN A 113 4.61 6.86 -5.30
CA ASN A 113 4.97 6.87 -6.71
C ASN A 113 3.84 6.24 -7.53
N PRO A 114 2.86 7.04 -8.02
CA PRO A 114 1.78 6.53 -8.85
C PRO A 114 2.30 5.78 -10.08
N GLY A 115 1.72 4.61 -10.37
CA GLY A 115 2.17 3.73 -11.46
C GLY A 115 3.33 2.78 -11.10
N TRP A 116 3.96 2.92 -9.92
CA TRP A 116 5.03 2.04 -9.41
C TRP A 116 4.69 1.37 -8.09
N THR A 117 4.20 2.14 -7.12
CA THR A 117 3.79 1.62 -5.80
C THR A 117 2.32 1.25 -5.75
N GLY A 118 1.51 1.84 -6.61
CA GLY A 118 0.08 1.58 -6.78
C GLY A 118 -0.56 2.65 -7.67
N ASN A 119 -1.82 2.44 -7.99
CA ASN A 119 -2.61 3.37 -8.81
C ASN A 119 -3.95 3.76 -8.17
N ARG A 120 -4.31 3.10 -7.07
CA ARG A 120 -5.55 3.37 -6.33
C ARG A 120 -5.26 4.27 -5.13
N TYR A 121 -6.16 5.21 -4.92
CA TYR A 121 -6.21 6.07 -3.72
C TYR A 121 -7.35 5.59 -2.85
N PHE A 122 -7.15 5.59 -1.54
CA PHE A 122 -8.14 5.12 -0.59
C PHE A 122 -8.57 6.26 0.33
N PHE A 123 -9.82 6.23 0.74
CA PHE A 123 -10.42 7.18 1.67
C PHE A 123 -11.29 6.43 2.69
N LEU A 124 -11.16 6.78 3.95
CA LEU A 124 -11.94 6.26 5.06
C LEU A 124 -12.29 7.40 6.00
N ASP A 125 -13.47 7.36 6.56
CA ASP A 125 -13.96 8.28 7.59
C ASP A 125 -14.53 7.51 8.79
N GLU A 126 -15.13 8.23 9.73
CA GLU A 126 -15.79 7.68 10.93
C GLU A 126 -16.92 6.72 10.62
N SER A 127 -17.52 6.77 9.44
CA SER A 127 -18.54 5.79 9.01
C SER A 127 -17.99 4.39 8.85
N GLY A 128 -16.66 4.23 8.78
CA GLY A 128 -15.99 2.95 8.57
C GLY A 128 -16.09 2.43 7.13
N VAL A 129 -16.65 3.22 6.21
CA VAL A 129 -16.77 2.85 4.79
C VAL A 129 -15.49 3.22 4.06
N LEU A 130 -14.75 2.19 3.65
CA LEU A 130 -13.55 2.37 2.84
C LEU A 130 -13.94 2.58 1.37
N ARG A 131 -13.48 3.67 0.78
CA ARG A 131 -13.71 4.06 -0.60
C ARG A 131 -12.42 4.07 -1.38
N ALA A 132 -12.48 3.81 -2.69
CA ALA A 132 -11.30 3.85 -3.53
C ALA A 132 -11.56 4.48 -4.90
N ARG A 133 -10.52 5.14 -5.41
CA ARG A 133 -10.51 5.72 -6.75
C ARG A 133 -9.14 5.49 -7.40
N SER A 134 -9.14 5.24 -8.71
CA SER A 134 -7.91 5.08 -9.47
C SER A 134 -7.45 6.41 -10.07
N GLY A 135 -6.15 6.69 -10.01
CA GLY A 135 -5.50 7.81 -10.69
C GLY A 135 -5.67 9.18 -10.04
N GLN A 136 -6.50 9.32 -9.02
CA GLN A 136 -6.68 10.59 -8.29
C GLN A 136 -7.21 10.34 -6.87
N ALA A 137 -7.11 11.35 -6.01
CA ALA A 137 -7.53 11.27 -4.62
C ALA A 137 -8.98 10.79 -4.49
N ALA A 138 -9.20 9.81 -3.61
CA ALA A 138 -10.52 9.31 -3.27
C ALA A 138 -11.20 10.24 -2.23
N GLY A 139 -12.53 10.24 -2.22
CA GLY A 139 -13.34 11.05 -1.32
C GLY A 139 -14.71 10.43 -1.03
N LEU A 140 -15.56 11.17 -0.30
CA LEU A 140 -16.89 10.73 0.14
C LEU A 140 -17.82 10.29 -0.99
N GLY A 141 -17.66 10.85 -2.21
CA GLY A 141 -18.49 10.52 -3.37
C GLY A 141 -18.07 9.28 -4.14
N ASP A 142 -16.95 8.65 -3.79
CA ASP A 142 -16.44 7.50 -4.50
C ASP A 142 -17.07 6.19 -4.02
N PRO A 143 -17.11 5.15 -4.88
CA PRO A 143 -17.73 3.88 -4.53
C PRO A 143 -16.97 3.19 -3.39
N PRO A 144 -17.69 2.47 -2.50
CA PRO A 144 -17.05 1.66 -1.47
C PRO A 144 -16.25 0.53 -2.10
N VAL A 145 -15.20 0.11 -1.42
CA VAL A 145 -14.42 -1.08 -1.78
C VAL A 145 -15.14 -2.30 -1.21
N GLU A 146 -15.56 -3.19 -2.11
CA GLU A 146 -16.11 -4.50 -1.74
C GLU A 146 -15.03 -5.49 -1.32
#